data_2bb04e925b50fee8f836551440f5e761
#
_entry.id   2bb04e925b50fee8f836551440f5e761
#
_cell.length_a   1.000
_cell.length_b   1.000
_cell.length_c   1.000
_cell.angle_alpha   90.00
_cell.angle_beta   90.00
_cell.angle_gamma   90.00
#
_symmetry.space_group_name_H-M   'P 1'
#
loop_
_entity.id
_entity.type
_entity.pdbx_description
1 polymer ?
#
loop_
_entity_poly.entity_id
_entity_poly.type
_entity_poly.pdbx_seq_one_letter_code
_entity_poly.pdbx_strand_id
1 'polypeptide(L)'
;VADVAAALVAAGVKPGDRVGMAIPNSLPTIVCFLAASMAGTAAPLNPAYKEEEFRFYLDDTNARVLVLPPEGIDEARKAAGDKVKILSASMDAAGVVSIAGAGRGPTPPAPDTNDVALILHTSGSTGRPKRVPLSHANLSISTRNVARTYALTAADVSLCVMPLFHVHGLVASTMATLATGGTVVVPAKFNPLSFWRVARDYGATWYSAVPTLHQLLLARAEPGAAKPAGAERLRFIRSCSASLAPQVMHDLEAAFGAPVLEAYGMTEAAHQMASNPLPPAARKPGSVGPGTGVGISIMDSAGHHLKTGERGEVVIKGANVIQGYENNPEANATSFSDGWFRTGDQGFLDADGYLTLTGRIKELINRGGEKISPREIDEVLLAHPAVAEAVSFGVPHATWGEEVAAAVVVSHPVSEADLLAYCKERLADFKRPKQIHITETIPRTATGKIQRRIVAQAFSKAAS
;
A
#
# COMPACT_ATOMS: atom_id res chain seq x y z
N VAL A 1 -24.35 9.84 1.02
CA VAL A 1 -23.21 10.56 1.63
C VAL A 1 -23.69 11.76 2.43
N ALA A 2 -24.45 12.69 1.82
CA ALA A 2 -24.94 13.91 2.50
C ALA A 2 -25.71 13.62 3.80
N ASP A 3 -26.61 12.63 3.79
CA ASP A 3 -27.38 12.25 5.00
C ASP A 3 -26.48 11.70 6.12
N VAL A 4 -25.48 10.91 5.75
CA VAL A 4 -24.48 10.39 6.72
C VAL A 4 -23.62 11.52 7.26
N ALA A 5 -23.21 12.49 6.43
CA ALA A 5 -22.48 13.66 6.88
C ALA A 5 -23.32 14.54 7.83
N ALA A 6 -24.61 14.74 7.53
CA ALA A 6 -25.55 15.43 8.41
C ALA A 6 -25.74 14.72 9.76
N ALA A 7 -25.74 13.38 9.77
CA ALA A 7 -25.79 12.59 11.00
C ALA A 7 -24.50 12.76 11.83
N LEU A 8 -23.33 12.85 11.20
CA LEU A 8 -22.06 13.13 11.89
C LEU A 8 -22.07 14.52 12.53
N VAL A 9 -22.59 15.54 11.83
CA VAL A 9 -22.77 16.90 12.38
C VAL A 9 -23.73 16.86 13.58
N ALA A 10 -24.85 16.13 13.49
CA ALA A 10 -25.77 15.95 14.62
C ALA A 10 -25.12 15.22 15.81
N ALA A 11 -24.17 14.37 15.57
CA ALA A 11 -23.36 13.73 16.61
C ALA A 11 -22.32 14.66 17.25
N GLY A 12 -22.18 15.88 16.76
CA GLY A 12 -21.28 16.92 17.27
C GLY A 12 -19.94 17.02 16.55
N VAL A 13 -19.81 16.42 15.37
CA VAL A 13 -18.61 16.57 14.51
C VAL A 13 -18.60 17.98 13.90
N LYS A 14 -17.46 18.64 13.96
CA LYS A 14 -17.20 19.97 13.40
C LYS A 14 -16.08 19.89 12.35
N PRO A 15 -15.92 20.89 11.48
CA PRO A 15 -14.76 20.98 10.60
C PRO A 15 -13.45 20.80 11.38
N GLY A 16 -12.59 19.93 10.89
CA GLY A 16 -11.31 19.57 11.51
C GLY A 16 -11.38 18.50 12.61
N ASP A 17 -12.56 18.15 13.15
CA ASP A 17 -12.69 17.02 14.09
C ASP A 17 -12.38 15.69 13.40
N ARG A 18 -11.76 14.77 14.15
CA ARG A 18 -11.41 13.43 13.63
C ARG A 18 -12.56 12.46 13.83
N VAL A 19 -12.92 11.79 12.75
CA VAL A 19 -13.92 10.71 12.72
C VAL A 19 -13.17 9.39 12.58
N GLY A 20 -12.96 8.71 13.70
CA GLY A 20 -12.42 7.35 13.71
C GLY A 20 -13.39 6.40 12.99
N MET A 21 -12.86 5.48 12.19
CA MET A 21 -13.67 4.52 11.45
C MET A 21 -12.99 3.16 11.49
N ALA A 22 -13.68 2.14 12.03
CA ALA A 22 -13.21 0.75 11.98
C ALA A 22 -14.32 -0.12 11.39
N ILE A 23 -14.47 -0.05 10.06
CA ILE A 23 -15.51 -0.76 9.31
C ILE A 23 -14.81 -1.69 8.29
N PRO A 24 -15.17 -2.98 8.21
CA PRO A 24 -14.65 -3.86 7.16
C PRO A 24 -14.94 -3.33 5.75
N ASN A 25 -14.15 -3.76 4.76
CA ASN A 25 -14.36 -3.38 3.37
C ASN A 25 -15.83 -3.60 2.95
N SER A 26 -16.51 -2.51 2.58
CA SER A 26 -17.93 -2.52 2.24
C SER A 26 -18.38 -1.19 1.65
N LEU A 27 -19.61 -1.12 1.11
CA LEU A 27 -20.22 0.16 0.72
C LEU A 27 -20.35 1.14 1.91
N PRO A 28 -20.78 0.72 3.13
CA PRO A 28 -20.76 1.59 4.30
C PRO A 28 -19.40 2.25 4.56
N THR A 29 -18.29 1.55 4.37
CA THR A 29 -16.94 2.12 4.57
C THR A 29 -16.69 3.29 3.61
N ILE A 30 -17.04 3.14 2.33
CA ILE A 30 -16.86 4.19 1.31
C ILE A 30 -17.76 5.39 1.63
N VAL A 31 -19.04 5.15 1.92
CA VAL A 31 -19.99 6.22 2.21
C VAL A 31 -19.61 6.98 3.49
N CYS A 32 -19.24 6.25 4.54
CA CYS A 32 -18.80 6.87 5.80
C CYS A 32 -17.48 7.64 5.64
N PHE A 33 -16.54 7.14 4.83
CA PHE A 33 -15.32 7.87 4.52
C PHE A 33 -15.60 9.22 3.84
N LEU A 34 -16.42 9.21 2.78
CA LEU A 34 -16.77 10.43 2.07
C LEU A 34 -17.54 11.41 2.97
N ALA A 35 -18.47 10.90 3.79
CA ALA A 35 -19.23 11.70 4.74
C ALA A 35 -18.35 12.28 5.85
N ALA A 36 -17.43 11.51 6.39
CA ALA A 36 -16.48 11.96 7.41
C ALA A 36 -15.54 13.04 6.88
N SER A 37 -15.09 12.89 5.62
CA SER A 37 -14.27 13.91 4.94
C SER A 37 -15.04 15.19 4.64
N MET A 38 -16.39 15.13 4.51
CA MET A 38 -17.24 16.32 4.35
C MET A 38 -17.52 17.03 5.68
N ALA A 39 -17.75 16.28 6.75
CA ALA A 39 -18.15 16.83 8.05
C ALA A 39 -16.95 17.23 8.92
N GLY A 40 -15.80 16.62 8.70
CA GLY A 40 -14.57 16.78 9.46
C GLY A 40 -13.39 16.15 8.73
N THR A 41 -12.65 15.27 9.42
CA THR A 41 -11.51 14.52 8.86
C THR A 41 -11.70 13.03 9.11
N ALA A 42 -11.68 12.23 8.07
CA ALA A 42 -11.74 10.77 8.19
C ALA A 42 -10.43 10.21 8.77
N ALA A 43 -10.54 9.27 9.71
CA ALA A 43 -9.42 8.54 10.29
C ALA A 43 -9.72 7.02 10.25
N PRO A 44 -9.59 6.37 9.08
CA PRO A 44 -9.84 4.94 8.95
C PRO A 44 -8.78 4.13 9.70
N LEU A 45 -9.24 3.13 10.46
CA LEU A 45 -8.43 2.22 11.26
C LEU A 45 -8.63 0.79 10.76
N ASN A 46 -7.60 -0.03 10.91
CA ASN A 46 -7.71 -1.45 10.61
C ASN A 46 -8.69 -2.13 11.58
N PRO A 47 -9.78 -2.74 11.09
CA PRO A 47 -10.75 -3.44 11.96
C PRO A 47 -10.16 -4.62 12.76
N ALA A 48 -8.99 -5.11 12.38
CA ALA A 48 -8.30 -6.21 13.06
C ALA A 48 -7.32 -5.77 14.16
N TYR A 49 -7.24 -4.49 14.46
CA TYR A 49 -6.40 -3.99 15.57
C TYR A 49 -6.86 -4.54 16.91
N LYS A 50 -5.93 -4.63 17.85
CA LYS A 50 -6.20 -4.94 19.24
C LYS A 50 -6.64 -3.70 20.01
N GLU A 51 -7.21 -3.89 21.21
CA GLU A 51 -7.71 -2.78 22.04
C GLU A 51 -6.66 -1.70 22.27
N GLU A 52 -5.41 -2.09 22.59
CA GLU A 52 -4.31 -1.14 22.85
C GLU A 52 -3.96 -0.31 21.60
N GLU A 53 -3.99 -0.93 20.42
CA GLU A 53 -3.75 -0.22 19.15
C GLU A 53 -4.89 0.76 18.85
N PHE A 54 -6.14 0.32 19.01
CA PHE A 54 -7.28 1.24 18.87
C PHE A 54 -7.20 2.40 19.84
N ARG A 55 -6.90 2.15 21.11
CA ARG A 55 -6.74 3.19 22.13
C ARG A 55 -5.66 4.19 21.72
N PHE A 56 -4.50 3.69 21.29
CA PHE A 56 -3.42 4.54 20.80
C PHE A 56 -3.88 5.45 19.65
N TYR A 57 -4.52 4.89 18.60
CA TYR A 57 -4.91 5.70 17.43
C TYR A 57 -6.06 6.66 17.72
N LEU A 58 -7.01 6.29 18.56
CA LEU A 58 -8.10 7.16 18.98
C LEU A 58 -7.58 8.34 19.82
N ASP A 59 -6.69 8.09 20.77
CA ASP A 59 -6.05 9.11 21.59
C ASP A 59 -5.11 10.00 20.75
N ASP A 60 -4.27 9.41 19.90
CA ASP A 60 -3.31 10.16 19.06
C ASP A 60 -4.02 11.09 18.08
N THR A 61 -5.15 10.69 17.50
CA THR A 61 -5.96 11.53 16.61
C THR A 61 -6.91 12.43 17.34
N ASN A 62 -7.11 12.29 18.65
CA ASN A 62 -8.15 12.94 19.43
C ASN A 62 -9.53 12.78 18.77
N ALA A 63 -9.88 11.51 18.47
CA ALA A 63 -11.09 11.19 17.73
C ALA A 63 -12.35 11.66 18.44
N ARG A 64 -13.21 12.45 17.76
CA ARG A 64 -14.46 12.98 18.29
C ARG A 64 -15.52 11.91 18.38
N VAL A 65 -15.62 11.07 17.36
CA VAL A 65 -16.53 9.93 17.27
C VAL A 65 -15.81 8.74 16.67
N LEU A 66 -16.32 7.54 16.90
CA LEU A 66 -15.85 6.30 16.28
C LEU A 66 -17.02 5.62 15.57
N VAL A 67 -16.91 5.45 14.27
CA VAL A 67 -17.92 4.77 13.44
C VAL A 67 -17.54 3.30 13.30
N LEU A 68 -18.45 2.42 13.70
CA LEU A 68 -18.32 0.97 13.70
C LEU A 68 -19.50 0.31 12.96
N PRO A 69 -19.43 -0.96 12.54
CA PRO A 69 -20.61 -1.73 12.18
C PRO A 69 -21.51 -1.92 13.42
N PRO A 70 -22.80 -2.29 13.25
CA PRO A 70 -23.72 -2.50 14.38
C PRO A 70 -23.20 -3.54 15.37
N GLU A 71 -22.53 -4.57 14.88
CA GLU A 71 -22.00 -5.68 15.67
C GLU A 71 -20.51 -5.91 15.37
N GLY A 72 -19.82 -6.58 16.28
CA GLY A 72 -18.40 -6.90 16.16
C GLY A 72 -17.47 -5.70 16.44
N ILE A 73 -16.18 -5.90 16.17
CA ILE A 73 -15.08 -4.97 16.46
C ILE A 73 -15.05 -4.61 17.96
N ASP A 74 -15.20 -5.61 18.82
CA ASP A 74 -15.30 -5.42 20.27
C ASP A 74 -14.06 -4.76 20.88
N GLU A 75 -12.87 -5.00 20.30
CA GLU A 75 -11.64 -4.34 20.70
C GLU A 75 -11.71 -2.81 20.51
N ALA A 76 -12.32 -2.33 19.42
CA ALA A 76 -12.52 -0.91 19.20
C ALA A 76 -13.56 -0.31 20.15
N ARG A 77 -14.63 -1.07 20.47
CA ARG A 77 -15.66 -0.66 21.43
C ARG A 77 -15.07 -0.50 22.83
N LYS A 78 -14.26 -1.45 23.28
CA LYS A 78 -13.54 -1.38 24.56
C LYS A 78 -12.57 -0.21 24.60
N ALA A 79 -11.82 0.02 23.52
CA ALA A 79 -10.85 1.11 23.42
C ALA A 79 -11.50 2.50 23.48
N ALA A 80 -12.68 2.68 22.88
CA ALA A 80 -13.42 3.93 22.90
C ALA A 80 -13.88 4.30 24.32
N GLY A 81 -14.28 3.31 25.14
CA GLY A 81 -14.79 3.53 26.49
C GLY A 81 -15.89 4.61 26.52
N ASP A 82 -15.86 5.46 27.57
CA ASP A 82 -16.78 6.59 27.71
C ASP A 82 -16.25 7.87 27.06
N LYS A 83 -15.01 7.86 26.51
CA LYS A 83 -14.33 9.05 25.98
C LYS A 83 -14.72 9.38 24.56
N VAL A 84 -14.94 8.35 23.72
CA VAL A 84 -15.23 8.51 22.29
C VAL A 84 -16.62 7.99 22.00
N LYS A 85 -17.50 8.86 21.51
CA LYS A 85 -18.87 8.48 21.15
C LYS A 85 -18.89 7.49 20.01
N ILE A 86 -19.47 6.31 20.22
CA ILE A 86 -19.63 5.29 19.19
C ILE A 86 -20.90 5.57 18.39
N LEU A 87 -20.77 5.49 17.06
CA LEU A 87 -21.86 5.56 16.09
C LEU A 87 -21.86 4.25 15.28
N SER A 88 -23.05 3.75 14.92
CA SER A 88 -23.15 2.50 14.16
C SER A 88 -23.57 2.77 12.72
N ALA A 89 -22.73 2.35 11.77
CA ALA A 89 -23.02 2.41 10.34
C ALA A 89 -23.67 1.11 9.87
N SER A 90 -24.83 1.20 9.26
CA SER A 90 -25.54 0.07 8.67
C SER A 90 -26.00 0.36 7.25
N MET A 91 -26.34 -0.68 6.52
CA MET A 91 -26.89 -0.59 5.17
C MET A 91 -28.16 -1.44 5.11
N ASP A 92 -29.23 -0.89 4.58
CA ASP A 92 -30.47 -1.62 4.36
C ASP A 92 -30.45 -2.48 3.07
N ALA A 93 -31.54 -3.20 2.83
CA ALA A 93 -31.65 -4.04 1.64
C ALA A 93 -31.67 -3.25 0.31
N ALA A 94 -32.00 -1.97 0.35
CA ALA A 94 -31.96 -1.07 -0.82
C ALA A 94 -30.57 -0.46 -1.05
N GLY A 95 -29.58 -0.78 -0.19
CA GLY A 95 -28.21 -0.23 -0.26
C GLY A 95 -28.07 1.17 0.35
N VAL A 96 -29.06 1.63 1.12
CA VAL A 96 -28.98 2.94 1.78
C VAL A 96 -28.17 2.81 3.06
N VAL A 97 -27.10 3.59 3.15
CA VAL A 97 -26.23 3.64 4.34
C VAL A 97 -26.75 4.70 5.31
N SER A 98 -26.89 4.31 6.58
CA SER A 98 -27.34 5.16 7.68
C SER A 98 -26.44 5.05 8.91
N ILE A 99 -26.49 6.05 9.77
CA ILE A 99 -25.77 6.11 11.06
C ILE A 99 -26.79 6.09 12.18
N ALA A 100 -26.74 5.07 13.03
CA ALA A 100 -27.46 5.02 14.30
C ALA A 100 -26.63 5.64 15.43
N GLY A 101 -27.31 6.14 16.47
CA GLY A 101 -26.68 6.84 17.59
C GLY A 101 -26.45 8.35 17.33
N ALA A 102 -26.88 8.84 16.15
CA ALA A 102 -26.88 10.26 15.79
C ALA A 102 -28.31 10.73 15.44
N GLY A 103 -28.60 11.99 15.69
CA GLY A 103 -29.84 12.67 15.21
C GLY A 103 -29.71 13.03 13.72
N ARG A 104 -30.68 13.79 13.22
CA ARG A 104 -30.59 14.41 11.89
C ARG A 104 -30.13 15.89 12.08
N GLY A 105 -28.98 16.19 11.55
CA GLY A 105 -28.40 17.54 11.54
C GLY A 105 -28.50 18.22 10.18
N PRO A 106 -27.98 19.45 10.05
CA PRO A 106 -27.80 20.08 8.74
C PRO A 106 -26.71 19.39 7.94
N THR A 107 -26.85 19.39 6.63
CA THR A 107 -25.75 19.02 5.74
C THR A 107 -24.59 20.01 5.94
N PRO A 108 -23.36 19.54 6.20
CA PRO A 108 -22.22 20.45 6.34
C PRO A 108 -21.97 21.23 5.05
N PRO A 109 -21.39 22.44 5.12
CA PRO A 109 -20.93 23.15 3.93
C PRO A 109 -19.84 22.33 3.21
N ALA A 110 -19.63 22.65 1.94
CA ALA A 110 -18.50 22.08 1.21
C ALA A 110 -17.19 22.48 1.91
N PRO A 111 -16.29 21.52 2.18
CA PRO A 111 -14.99 21.82 2.81
C PRO A 111 -14.09 22.62 1.85
N ASP A 112 -13.13 23.37 2.42
CA ASP A 112 -12.06 23.98 1.63
C ASP A 112 -11.12 22.92 1.07
N THR A 113 -10.52 23.21 -0.07
CA THR A 113 -9.57 22.29 -0.72
C THR A 113 -8.33 21.99 0.13
N ASN A 114 -7.95 22.89 1.03
CA ASN A 114 -6.82 22.75 1.94
C ASN A 114 -7.19 22.09 3.26
N ASP A 115 -8.49 21.93 3.55
CA ASP A 115 -8.92 21.21 4.75
C ASP A 115 -8.41 19.75 4.70
N VAL A 116 -8.03 19.23 5.85
CA VAL A 116 -7.57 17.84 5.98
C VAL A 116 -8.79 16.92 5.88
N ALA A 117 -8.85 16.18 4.78
CA ALA A 117 -9.91 15.22 4.49
C ALA A 117 -9.68 13.85 5.12
N LEU A 118 -8.41 13.44 5.19
CA LEU A 118 -8.00 12.11 5.62
C LEU A 118 -6.74 12.17 6.46
N ILE A 119 -6.73 11.48 7.60
CA ILE A 119 -5.51 11.18 8.35
C ILE A 119 -5.25 9.68 8.34
N LEU A 120 -4.03 9.31 7.99
CA LEU A 120 -3.52 7.96 8.12
C LEU A 120 -2.23 7.94 8.92
N HIS A 121 -1.96 6.81 9.53
CA HIS A 121 -0.69 6.58 10.23
C HIS A 121 0.23 5.72 9.38
N THR A 122 1.50 6.12 9.32
CA THR A 122 2.56 5.30 8.72
C THR A 122 3.49 4.77 9.79
N SER A 123 3.88 3.50 9.67
CA SER A 123 4.89 2.91 10.53
C SER A 123 6.23 3.61 10.28
N GLY A 124 6.54 4.60 11.11
CA GLY A 124 7.86 5.24 11.06
C GLY A 124 8.96 4.25 11.41
N SER A 125 10.12 4.42 10.81
CA SER A 125 11.33 3.63 11.14
C SER A 125 11.83 3.85 12.57
N THR A 126 11.30 4.85 13.28
CA THR A 126 11.65 5.23 14.65
C THR A 126 10.73 4.63 15.73
N GLY A 127 9.79 3.76 15.34
CA GLY A 127 8.93 3.02 16.28
C GLY A 127 7.54 3.62 16.48
N ARG A 128 7.37 4.95 16.58
CA ARG A 128 6.06 5.59 16.73
C ARG A 128 5.46 5.93 15.37
N PRO A 129 4.19 5.53 15.09
CA PRO A 129 3.52 5.90 13.84
C PRO A 129 3.44 7.42 13.65
N LYS A 130 3.65 7.88 12.41
CA LYS A 130 3.54 9.29 12.05
C LYS A 130 2.17 9.58 11.47
N ARG A 131 1.56 10.70 11.83
CA ARG A 131 0.29 11.16 11.25
C ARG A 131 0.54 11.86 9.93
N VAL A 132 -0.10 11.36 8.89
CA VAL A 132 -0.05 11.89 7.53
C VAL A 132 -1.37 12.61 7.24
N PRO A 133 -1.40 13.95 7.29
CA PRO A 133 -2.59 14.72 6.96
C PRO A 133 -2.70 14.88 5.44
N LEU A 134 -3.79 14.39 4.86
CA LEU A 134 -4.08 14.51 3.44
C LEU A 134 -5.26 15.47 3.25
N SER A 135 -5.02 16.58 2.57
CA SER A 135 -6.06 17.55 2.25
C SER A 135 -6.99 17.06 1.13
N HIS A 136 -8.14 17.69 0.98
CA HIS A 136 -9.03 17.47 -0.16
C HIS A 136 -8.30 17.69 -1.50
N ALA A 137 -7.40 18.68 -1.57
CA ALA A 137 -6.55 18.89 -2.75
C ALA A 137 -5.62 17.69 -3.02
N ASN A 138 -4.90 17.20 -2.00
CA ASN A 138 -4.01 16.05 -2.16
C ASN A 138 -4.76 14.83 -2.71
N LEU A 139 -5.92 14.51 -2.12
CA LEU A 139 -6.74 13.37 -2.53
C LEU A 139 -7.28 13.55 -3.96
N SER A 140 -7.84 14.73 -4.28
CA SER A 140 -8.40 15.02 -5.59
C SER A 140 -7.35 14.97 -6.70
N ILE A 141 -6.15 15.46 -6.44
CA ILE A 141 -5.03 15.45 -7.41
C ILE A 141 -4.53 14.02 -7.62
N SER A 142 -4.29 13.26 -6.54
CA SER A 142 -3.88 11.86 -6.65
C SER A 142 -4.93 11.02 -7.38
N THR A 143 -6.21 11.20 -7.06
CA THR A 143 -7.35 10.56 -7.75
C THR A 143 -7.30 10.82 -9.26
N ARG A 144 -7.13 12.08 -9.67
CA ARG A 144 -7.02 12.45 -11.10
C ARG A 144 -5.77 11.88 -11.77
N ASN A 145 -4.65 11.87 -11.06
CA ASN A 145 -3.40 11.29 -11.57
C ASN A 145 -3.57 9.79 -11.87
N VAL A 146 -4.17 9.03 -10.95
CA VAL A 146 -4.49 7.61 -11.17
C VAL A 146 -5.45 7.44 -12.36
N ALA A 147 -6.55 8.18 -12.37
CA ALA A 147 -7.56 8.09 -13.43
C ALA A 147 -6.96 8.37 -14.82
N ARG A 148 -6.12 9.40 -14.94
CA ARG A 148 -5.43 9.74 -16.20
C ARG A 148 -4.40 8.69 -16.60
N THR A 149 -3.59 8.19 -15.66
CA THR A 149 -2.55 7.18 -15.93
C THR A 149 -3.15 5.93 -16.57
N TYR A 150 -4.34 5.52 -16.13
CA TYR A 150 -4.99 4.30 -16.61
C TYR A 150 -6.15 4.57 -17.57
N ALA A 151 -6.33 5.81 -17.99
CA ALA A 151 -7.43 6.25 -18.88
C ALA A 151 -8.78 5.68 -18.39
N LEU A 152 -9.05 5.83 -17.07
CA LEU A 152 -10.29 5.33 -16.49
C LEU A 152 -11.48 6.14 -16.98
N THR A 153 -12.58 5.43 -17.19
CA THR A 153 -13.85 5.96 -17.70
C THR A 153 -15.03 5.42 -16.91
N ALA A 154 -16.24 5.88 -17.22
CA ALA A 154 -17.48 5.36 -16.64
C ALA A 154 -17.75 3.88 -17.00
N ALA A 155 -17.09 3.32 -18.02
CA ALA A 155 -17.19 1.91 -18.37
C ALA A 155 -16.30 1.00 -17.52
N ASP A 156 -15.40 1.57 -16.70
CA ASP A 156 -14.48 0.79 -15.89
C ASP A 156 -15.12 0.27 -14.61
N VAL A 157 -14.82 -0.99 -14.32
CA VAL A 157 -15.21 -1.68 -13.10
C VAL A 157 -13.96 -2.11 -12.36
N SER A 158 -13.69 -1.45 -11.23
CA SER A 158 -12.57 -1.81 -10.33
C SER A 158 -12.98 -2.92 -9.37
N LEU A 159 -12.25 -4.03 -9.36
CA LEU A 159 -12.35 -5.01 -8.28
C LEU A 159 -11.35 -4.63 -7.17
N CYS A 160 -11.85 -3.94 -6.14
CA CYS A 160 -11.06 -3.43 -5.04
C CYS A 160 -10.86 -4.49 -3.96
N VAL A 161 -9.76 -5.22 -4.03
CA VAL A 161 -9.37 -6.25 -3.05
C VAL A 161 -8.45 -5.73 -1.95
N MET A 162 -8.01 -4.48 -2.06
CA MET A 162 -7.15 -3.85 -1.06
C MET A 162 -7.96 -3.23 0.08
N PRO A 163 -7.39 -3.16 1.29
CA PRO A 163 -8.07 -2.55 2.44
C PRO A 163 -8.44 -1.08 2.21
N LEU A 164 -9.66 -0.71 2.60
CA LEU A 164 -10.15 0.67 2.52
C LEU A 164 -9.66 1.59 3.65
N PHE A 165 -8.95 1.05 4.63
CA PHE A 165 -8.21 1.86 5.62
C PHE A 165 -6.80 2.24 5.15
N HIS A 166 -6.48 2.02 3.88
CA HIS A 166 -5.19 2.35 3.26
C HIS A 166 -5.39 3.04 1.91
N VAL A 167 -4.52 4.01 1.57
CA VAL A 167 -4.62 4.78 0.31
C VAL A 167 -4.64 3.92 -0.95
N HIS A 168 -4.08 2.72 -0.94
CA HIS A 168 -4.11 1.80 -2.09
C HIS A 168 -5.55 1.40 -2.45
N GLY A 169 -6.31 0.89 -1.49
CA GLY A 169 -7.72 0.55 -1.71
C GLY A 169 -8.59 1.80 -1.84
N LEU A 170 -8.41 2.75 -0.93
CA LEU A 170 -9.28 3.91 -0.80
C LEU A 170 -9.12 4.90 -1.96
N VAL A 171 -7.90 5.33 -2.25
CA VAL A 171 -7.65 6.38 -3.27
C VAL A 171 -7.46 5.76 -4.65
N ALA A 172 -6.50 4.83 -4.80
CA ALA A 172 -6.15 4.35 -6.13
C ALA A 172 -7.21 3.46 -6.76
N SER A 173 -7.83 2.55 -5.98
CA SER A 173 -8.86 1.66 -6.54
C SER A 173 -10.26 2.28 -6.49
N THR A 174 -10.63 2.90 -5.35
CA THR A 174 -12.00 3.37 -5.11
C THR A 174 -12.23 4.77 -5.64
N MET A 175 -11.55 5.79 -5.09
CA MET A 175 -11.81 7.18 -5.49
C MET A 175 -11.51 7.42 -6.97
N ALA A 176 -10.42 6.86 -7.51
CA ALA A 176 -10.06 7.05 -8.91
C ALA A 176 -11.14 6.53 -9.86
N THR A 177 -11.73 5.38 -9.55
CA THR A 177 -12.82 4.80 -10.36
C THR A 177 -14.11 5.60 -10.22
N LEU A 178 -14.52 5.93 -8.99
CA LEU A 178 -15.74 6.69 -8.75
C LEU A 178 -15.71 8.09 -9.37
N ALA A 179 -14.55 8.76 -9.33
CA ALA A 179 -14.37 10.10 -9.90
C ALA A 179 -14.53 10.14 -11.44
N THR A 180 -14.43 9.00 -12.11
CA THR A 180 -14.66 8.88 -13.55
C THR A 180 -16.05 8.35 -13.89
N GLY A 181 -16.93 8.16 -12.91
CA GLY A 181 -18.26 7.59 -13.08
C GLY A 181 -18.27 6.06 -13.17
N GLY A 182 -17.12 5.41 -12.97
CA GLY A 182 -16.98 3.96 -13.00
C GLY A 182 -17.57 3.26 -11.78
N THR A 183 -17.56 1.94 -11.79
CA THR A 183 -18.11 1.08 -10.74
C THR A 183 -16.99 0.49 -9.89
N VAL A 184 -17.20 0.42 -8.57
CA VAL A 184 -16.27 -0.25 -7.64
C VAL A 184 -16.95 -1.45 -7.02
N VAL A 185 -16.35 -2.62 -7.19
CA VAL A 185 -16.77 -3.87 -6.53
C VAL A 185 -15.85 -4.10 -5.34
N VAL A 186 -16.44 -4.16 -4.15
CA VAL A 186 -15.68 -4.24 -2.88
C VAL A 186 -16.08 -5.50 -2.14
N PRO A 187 -15.35 -6.62 -2.29
CA PRO A 187 -15.52 -7.78 -1.43
C PRO A 187 -15.07 -7.47 -0.01
N ALA A 188 -15.70 -8.08 0.99
CA ALA A 188 -15.37 -7.86 2.40
C ALA A 188 -13.89 -8.17 2.72
N LYS A 189 -13.32 -9.14 2.02
CA LYS A 189 -11.89 -9.49 2.05
C LYS A 189 -11.49 -10.20 0.76
N PHE A 190 -10.20 -10.14 0.45
CA PHE A 190 -9.63 -10.95 -0.65
C PHE A 190 -9.81 -12.45 -0.36
N ASN A 191 -10.31 -13.18 -1.38
CA ASN A 191 -10.38 -14.63 -1.36
C ASN A 191 -10.02 -15.18 -2.75
N PRO A 192 -8.85 -15.85 -2.89
CA PRO A 192 -8.38 -16.32 -4.18
C PRO A 192 -9.27 -17.39 -4.82
N LEU A 193 -10.08 -18.13 -4.03
CA LEU A 193 -11.00 -19.15 -4.55
C LEU A 193 -12.23 -18.54 -5.23
N SER A 194 -12.67 -17.36 -4.80
CA SER A 194 -13.85 -16.69 -5.37
C SER A 194 -13.50 -15.50 -6.26
N PHE A 195 -12.23 -15.11 -6.34
CA PHE A 195 -11.79 -13.91 -7.03
C PHE A 195 -12.29 -13.82 -8.48
N TRP A 196 -12.01 -14.85 -9.27
CA TRP A 196 -12.41 -14.87 -10.69
C TRP A 196 -13.90 -14.95 -10.91
N ARG A 197 -14.61 -15.65 -10.04
CA ARG A 197 -16.08 -15.64 -10.06
C ARG A 197 -16.62 -14.23 -9.82
N VAL A 198 -16.12 -13.52 -8.81
CA VAL A 198 -16.53 -12.13 -8.54
C VAL A 198 -16.15 -11.22 -9.72
N ALA A 199 -14.94 -11.35 -10.28
CA ALA A 199 -14.51 -10.59 -11.44
C ALA A 199 -15.46 -10.77 -12.64
N ARG A 200 -15.86 -12.02 -12.93
CA ARG A 200 -16.80 -12.35 -13.98
C ARG A 200 -18.20 -11.81 -13.71
N ASP A 201 -18.75 -12.09 -12.53
CA ASP A 201 -20.15 -11.79 -12.18
C ASP A 201 -20.43 -10.29 -12.18
N TYR A 202 -19.44 -9.48 -11.84
CA TYR A 202 -19.50 -8.01 -11.85
C TYR A 202 -18.82 -7.35 -13.04
N GLY A 203 -18.22 -8.13 -13.92
CA GLY A 203 -17.58 -7.63 -15.14
C GLY A 203 -16.38 -6.73 -14.89
N ALA A 204 -15.52 -7.09 -13.94
CA ALA A 204 -14.33 -6.31 -13.60
C ALA A 204 -13.44 -6.03 -14.83
N THR A 205 -13.04 -4.78 -15.01
CA THR A 205 -12.14 -4.35 -16.11
C THR A 205 -10.71 -4.16 -15.64
N TRP A 206 -10.49 -4.07 -14.34
CA TRP A 206 -9.17 -4.00 -13.73
C TRP A 206 -9.21 -4.30 -12.24
N TYR A 207 -8.07 -4.65 -11.70
CA TYR A 207 -7.86 -4.72 -10.27
C TYR A 207 -6.44 -4.28 -9.90
N SER A 208 -6.27 -3.88 -8.64
CA SER A 208 -4.98 -3.53 -8.08
C SER A 208 -4.71 -4.34 -6.81
N ALA A 209 -3.51 -4.91 -6.71
CA ALA A 209 -3.14 -5.72 -5.55
C ALA A 209 -1.65 -5.58 -5.22
N VAL A 210 -1.25 -6.15 -4.09
CA VAL A 210 0.16 -6.35 -3.72
C VAL A 210 0.68 -7.64 -4.34
N PRO A 211 1.99 -7.80 -4.57
CA PRO A 211 2.58 -8.99 -5.21
C PRO A 211 2.13 -10.32 -4.58
N THR A 212 1.97 -10.35 -3.27
CA THR A 212 1.54 -11.56 -2.57
C THR A 212 0.14 -12.03 -2.93
N LEU A 213 -0.80 -11.11 -3.19
CA LEU A 213 -2.13 -11.47 -3.67
C LEU A 213 -2.08 -11.96 -5.11
N HIS A 214 -1.23 -11.38 -5.94
CA HIS A 214 -0.98 -11.85 -7.30
C HIS A 214 -0.43 -13.29 -7.30
N GLN A 215 0.55 -13.58 -6.45
CA GLN A 215 1.11 -14.93 -6.30
C GLN A 215 0.07 -15.95 -5.83
N LEU A 216 -0.85 -15.57 -4.91
CA LEU A 216 -1.96 -16.43 -4.51
C LEU A 216 -2.94 -16.75 -5.65
N LEU A 217 -3.10 -15.85 -6.62
CA LEU A 217 -3.87 -16.11 -7.85
C LEU A 217 -3.10 -16.99 -8.82
N LEU A 218 -1.80 -16.73 -9.02
CA LEU A 218 -0.92 -17.52 -9.88
C LEU A 218 -0.79 -18.98 -9.41
N ALA A 219 -0.66 -19.19 -8.10
CA ALA A 219 -0.55 -20.54 -7.51
C ALA A 219 -1.79 -21.43 -7.80
N ARG A 220 -2.86 -20.85 -8.34
CA ARG A 220 -4.10 -21.54 -8.75
C ARG A 220 -4.32 -21.57 -10.26
N ALA A 221 -3.42 -20.95 -11.01
CA ALA A 221 -3.44 -21.01 -12.46
C ALA A 221 -2.66 -22.26 -12.91
N GLU A 222 -3.29 -23.12 -13.69
CA GLU A 222 -2.61 -24.27 -14.26
C GLU A 222 -1.80 -23.81 -15.47
N PRO A 223 -0.50 -24.15 -15.58
CA PRO A 223 0.32 -23.80 -16.73
C PRO A 223 -0.32 -24.28 -18.04
N GLY A 224 -0.48 -23.37 -19.00
CA GLY A 224 -1.07 -23.69 -20.31
C GLY A 224 -2.58 -23.89 -20.32
N ALA A 225 -3.27 -23.74 -19.21
CA ALA A 225 -4.74 -23.76 -19.16
C ALA A 225 -5.34 -22.53 -19.83
N ALA A 226 -6.64 -22.61 -20.15
CA ALA A 226 -7.41 -21.47 -20.59
C ALA A 226 -7.46 -20.38 -19.48
N LYS A 227 -7.50 -19.12 -19.89
CA LYS A 227 -7.64 -18.00 -18.95
C LYS A 227 -8.86 -18.18 -18.06
N PRO A 228 -8.80 -17.83 -16.77
CA PRO A 228 -9.96 -17.92 -15.89
C PRO A 228 -11.12 -17.08 -16.43
N ALA A 229 -12.32 -17.63 -16.37
CA ALA A 229 -13.54 -16.89 -16.69
C ALA A 229 -13.64 -15.64 -15.78
N GLY A 230 -13.68 -14.45 -16.39
CA GLY A 230 -13.60 -13.15 -15.70
C GLY A 230 -12.29 -12.40 -15.93
N ALA A 231 -11.25 -13.05 -16.47
CA ALA A 231 -10.02 -12.38 -16.89
C ALA A 231 -10.15 -11.72 -18.29
N GLU A 232 -11.12 -12.15 -19.09
CA GLU A 232 -11.30 -11.71 -20.48
C GLU A 232 -11.60 -10.21 -20.61
N ARG A 233 -12.19 -9.63 -19.58
CA ARG A 233 -12.55 -8.21 -19.54
C ARG A 233 -11.47 -7.31 -18.97
N LEU A 234 -10.42 -7.88 -18.39
CA LEU A 234 -9.36 -7.10 -17.78
C LEU A 234 -8.60 -6.29 -18.83
N ARG A 235 -8.64 -4.98 -18.69
CA ARG A 235 -7.84 -4.04 -19.47
C ARG A 235 -6.39 -4.02 -18.99
N PHE A 236 -6.19 -4.17 -17.68
CA PHE A 236 -4.88 -4.24 -17.04
C PHE A 236 -4.99 -4.80 -15.61
N ILE A 237 -3.85 -5.25 -15.13
CA ILE A 237 -3.60 -5.64 -13.73
C ILE A 237 -2.60 -4.64 -13.16
N ARG A 238 -2.87 -4.09 -11.99
CA ARG A 238 -1.96 -3.14 -11.34
C ARG A 238 -1.31 -3.78 -10.10
N SER A 239 0.03 -3.76 -10.04
CA SER A 239 0.79 -4.19 -8.87
C SER A 239 1.41 -2.99 -8.17
N CYS A 240 1.24 -2.87 -6.85
CA CYS A 240 1.79 -1.77 -6.09
C CYS A 240 2.05 -2.13 -4.62
N SER A 241 2.68 -1.20 -3.89
CA SER A 241 2.96 -1.24 -2.45
C SER A 241 4.07 -2.20 -2.02
N ALA A 242 4.56 -3.04 -2.90
CA ALA A 242 5.79 -3.83 -2.77
C ALA A 242 6.36 -4.06 -4.18
N SER A 243 7.62 -4.46 -4.26
CA SER A 243 8.27 -4.79 -5.52
C SER A 243 7.67 -6.03 -6.16
N LEU A 244 7.43 -5.98 -7.46
CA LEU A 244 7.04 -7.13 -8.27
C LEU A 244 8.28 -7.68 -8.97
N ALA A 245 8.58 -8.96 -8.78
CA ALA A 245 9.65 -9.60 -9.53
C ALA A 245 9.30 -9.62 -11.03
N PRO A 246 10.24 -9.33 -11.94
CA PRO A 246 10.00 -9.35 -13.39
C PRO A 246 9.38 -10.65 -13.89
N GLN A 247 9.84 -11.80 -13.36
CA GLN A 247 9.27 -13.10 -13.72
C GLN A 247 7.78 -13.20 -13.34
N VAL A 248 7.41 -12.75 -12.13
CA VAL A 248 6.00 -12.76 -11.68
C VAL A 248 5.12 -11.88 -12.56
N MET A 249 5.66 -10.75 -13.05
CA MET A 249 4.96 -9.91 -14.02
C MET A 249 4.64 -10.68 -15.31
N HIS A 250 5.61 -11.39 -15.88
CA HIS A 250 5.43 -12.19 -17.09
C HIS A 250 4.46 -13.36 -16.85
N ASP A 251 4.55 -14.02 -15.71
CA ASP A 251 3.67 -15.14 -15.36
C ASP A 251 2.21 -14.69 -15.24
N LEU A 252 1.98 -13.52 -14.64
CA LEU A 252 0.64 -12.91 -14.55
C LEU A 252 0.06 -12.59 -15.92
N GLU A 253 0.88 -11.99 -16.81
CA GLU A 253 0.45 -11.67 -18.17
C GLU A 253 0.14 -12.93 -18.98
N ALA A 254 0.97 -13.97 -18.85
CA ALA A 254 0.74 -15.25 -19.50
C ALA A 254 -0.52 -15.95 -18.99
N ALA A 255 -0.71 -16.00 -17.67
CA ALA A 255 -1.83 -16.70 -17.06
C ALA A 255 -3.18 -15.98 -17.27
N PHE A 256 -3.21 -14.63 -17.20
CA PHE A 256 -4.47 -13.87 -17.19
C PHE A 256 -4.69 -13.04 -18.44
N GLY A 257 -3.66 -12.85 -19.29
CA GLY A 257 -3.77 -12.23 -20.60
C GLY A 257 -4.07 -10.74 -20.59
N ALA A 258 -3.79 -10.06 -19.49
CA ALA A 258 -3.91 -8.62 -19.35
C ALA A 258 -2.54 -8.02 -19.03
N PRO A 259 -2.20 -6.82 -19.54
CA PRO A 259 -0.93 -6.17 -19.21
C PRO A 259 -0.82 -5.88 -17.71
N VAL A 260 0.34 -6.16 -17.14
CA VAL A 260 0.65 -5.85 -15.74
C VAL A 260 1.40 -4.53 -15.65
N LEU A 261 0.92 -3.63 -14.79
CA LEU A 261 1.48 -2.30 -14.57
C LEU A 261 2.01 -2.21 -13.15
N GLU A 262 3.33 -2.21 -13.00
CA GLU A 262 3.95 -1.95 -11.70
C GLU A 262 3.89 -0.45 -11.41
N ALA A 263 3.48 -0.09 -10.19
CA ALA A 263 3.32 1.27 -9.73
C ALA A 263 3.97 1.49 -8.35
N TYR A 264 4.36 2.72 -8.09
CA TYR A 264 4.96 3.15 -6.84
C TYR A 264 4.12 4.24 -6.19
N GLY A 265 3.94 4.14 -4.90
CA GLY A 265 3.19 5.12 -4.14
C GLY A 265 3.41 4.98 -2.64
N MET A 266 3.08 6.04 -1.93
CA MET A 266 3.15 6.12 -0.49
C MET A 266 2.00 6.97 0.07
N THR A 267 1.75 6.85 1.37
CA THR A 267 0.69 7.61 2.04
C THR A 267 0.93 9.10 1.94
N GLU A 268 2.16 9.55 2.07
CA GLU A 268 2.59 10.94 2.03
C GLU A 268 2.38 11.62 0.66
N ALA A 269 2.13 10.82 -0.40
CA ALA A 269 1.76 11.31 -1.73
C ALA A 269 0.28 11.04 -2.07
N ALA A 270 -0.57 10.80 -1.08
CA ALA A 270 -1.96 10.38 -1.27
C ALA A 270 -2.10 9.18 -2.21
N HIS A 271 -1.11 8.39 -2.36
CA HIS A 271 -0.85 7.13 -3.05
C HIS A 271 0.15 7.23 -4.20
N GLN A 272 -0.31 7.45 -5.46
CA GLN A 272 0.49 7.19 -6.67
C GLN A 272 1.51 8.29 -6.95
N MET A 273 2.73 7.87 -7.23
CA MET A 273 3.86 8.73 -7.59
C MET A 273 4.38 8.38 -8.98
N ALA A 274 4.57 7.08 -9.27
CA ALA A 274 4.99 6.57 -10.56
C ALA A 274 4.17 5.35 -10.96
N SER A 275 4.10 5.07 -12.26
CA SER A 275 3.51 3.85 -12.80
C SER A 275 4.03 3.57 -14.19
N ASN A 276 4.24 2.28 -14.52
CA ASN A 276 4.31 1.87 -15.90
C ASN A 276 3.02 2.28 -16.64
N PRO A 277 3.12 2.74 -17.88
CA PRO A 277 1.98 3.18 -18.68
C PRO A 277 1.18 2.02 -19.25
N LEU A 278 -0.05 2.32 -19.69
CA LEU A 278 -0.83 1.39 -20.52
C LEU A 278 -0.18 1.18 -21.89
N PRO A 279 -0.31 -0.01 -22.50
CA PRO A 279 0.02 -0.19 -23.91
C PRO A 279 -0.73 0.82 -24.82
N PRO A 280 -0.13 1.28 -25.94
CA PRO A 280 1.09 0.75 -26.57
C PRO A 280 2.41 1.31 -26.00
N ALA A 281 2.37 2.20 -24.99
CA ALA A 281 3.59 2.72 -24.38
C ALA A 281 4.39 1.60 -23.69
N ALA A 282 5.71 1.76 -23.68
CA ALA A 282 6.62 0.75 -23.17
C ALA A 282 6.45 0.54 -21.65
N ARG A 283 6.36 -0.70 -21.23
CA ARG A 283 6.43 -1.13 -19.84
C ARG A 283 7.78 -1.78 -19.60
N LYS A 284 8.48 -1.41 -18.53
CA LYS A 284 9.79 -1.95 -18.20
C LYS A 284 9.69 -2.80 -16.94
N PRO A 285 9.76 -4.14 -17.04
CA PRO A 285 9.78 -5.03 -15.87
C PRO A 285 10.89 -4.64 -14.90
N GLY A 286 10.58 -4.61 -13.59
CA GLY A 286 11.52 -4.17 -12.55
C GLY A 286 11.60 -2.66 -12.35
N SER A 287 11.00 -1.87 -13.24
CA SER A 287 10.79 -0.43 -13.07
C SER A 287 9.35 -0.14 -12.67
N VAL A 288 9.16 0.89 -11.84
CA VAL A 288 7.84 1.39 -11.46
C VAL A 288 7.33 2.49 -12.40
N GLY A 289 7.98 2.69 -13.55
CA GLY A 289 7.57 3.64 -14.58
C GLY A 289 7.96 5.10 -14.30
N PRO A 290 7.53 6.02 -15.17
CA PRO A 290 7.74 7.46 -15.00
C PRO A 290 6.80 8.06 -13.94
N GLY A 291 7.09 9.29 -13.51
CA GLY A 291 6.23 10.07 -12.62
C GLY A 291 4.85 10.34 -13.23
N THR A 292 3.81 10.18 -12.41
CA THR A 292 2.40 10.31 -12.85
C THR A 292 1.74 11.53 -12.22
N GLY A 293 2.07 12.72 -12.73
CA GLY A 293 1.62 14.00 -12.17
C GLY A 293 2.36 14.41 -10.91
N VAL A 294 3.48 13.77 -10.63
CA VAL A 294 4.41 14.03 -9.52
C VAL A 294 5.81 14.19 -10.12
N GLY A 295 6.52 15.24 -9.73
CA GLY A 295 7.95 15.36 -10.02
C GLY A 295 8.73 14.33 -9.23
N ILE A 296 9.58 13.58 -9.92
CA ILE A 296 10.49 12.59 -9.31
C ILE A 296 11.92 12.99 -9.64
N SER A 297 12.78 12.97 -8.65
CA SER A 297 14.21 13.17 -8.82
C SER A 297 14.99 12.24 -7.89
N ILE A 298 16.29 12.19 -8.08
CA ILE A 298 17.21 11.42 -7.24
C ILE A 298 18.16 12.41 -6.57
N MET A 299 18.35 12.26 -5.26
CA MET A 299 19.25 13.12 -4.49
C MET A 299 20.31 12.30 -3.75
N ASP A 300 21.47 12.92 -3.54
CA ASP A 300 22.49 12.44 -2.62
C ASP A 300 22.12 12.75 -1.15
N SER A 301 23.00 12.37 -0.23
CA SER A 301 22.83 12.65 1.20
C SER A 301 22.97 14.14 1.56
N ALA A 302 23.63 14.92 0.70
CA ALA A 302 23.80 16.37 0.88
C ALA A 302 22.63 17.18 0.32
N GLY A 303 21.69 16.53 -0.42
CA GLY A 303 20.52 17.17 -1.00
C GLY A 303 20.74 17.68 -2.44
N HIS A 304 21.83 17.30 -3.09
CA HIS A 304 22.05 17.65 -4.50
C HIS A 304 21.36 16.66 -5.41
N HIS A 305 20.74 17.17 -6.48
CA HIS A 305 20.16 16.32 -7.51
C HIS A 305 21.22 15.57 -8.30
N LEU A 306 21.02 14.28 -8.47
CA LEU A 306 21.90 13.39 -9.22
C LEU A 306 21.48 13.30 -10.70
N LYS A 307 22.44 12.89 -11.55
CA LYS A 307 22.20 12.69 -12.98
C LYS A 307 21.47 11.38 -13.25
N THR A 308 20.92 11.30 -14.44
CA THR A 308 20.32 10.06 -14.99
C THR A 308 21.29 8.88 -14.86
N GLY A 309 20.80 7.75 -14.35
CA GLY A 309 21.58 6.53 -14.09
C GLY A 309 22.30 6.50 -12.73
N GLU A 310 22.48 7.63 -12.06
CA GLU A 310 23.09 7.67 -10.74
C GLU A 310 22.09 7.24 -9.66
N ARG A 311 22.56 6.47 -8.68
CA ARG A 311 21.76 5.94 -7.57
C ARG A 311 21.80 6.87 -6.37
N GLY A 312 20.64 7.17 -5.82
CA GLY A 312 20.48 7.98 -4.62
C GLY A 312 19.12 7.82 -4.01
N GLU A 313 18.73 8.74 -3.14
CA GLU A 313 17.40 8.77 -2.55
C GLU A 313 16.39 9.31 -3.55
N VAL A 314 15.28 8.58 -3.70
CA VAL A 314 14.14 9.05 -4.47
C VAL A 314 13.47 10.20 -3.72
N VAL A 315 13.32 11.33 -4.38
CA VAL A 315 12.62 12.49 -3.85
C VAL A 315 11.48 12.88 -4.76
N ILE A 316 10.40 13.39 -4.16
CA ILE A 316 9.19 13.73 -4.90
C ILE A 316 8.71 15.14 -4.60
N LYS A 317 8.08 15.76 -5.59
CA LYS A 317 7.46 17.08 -5.46
C LYS A 317 6.18 17.14 -6.28
N GLY A 318 5.07 17.50 -5.65
CA GLY A 318 3.78 17.58 -6.34
C GLY A 318 2.67 18.04 -5.42
N ALA A 319 1.58 18.49 -6.01
CA ALA A 319 0.45 19.02 -5.25
C ALA A 319 -0.36 17.92 -4.52
N ASN A 320 -0.11 16.65 -4.80
CA ASN A 320 -0.63 15.50 -4.04
C ASN A 320 0.26 15.08 -2.85
N VAL A 321 1.46 15.68 -2.72
CA VAL A 321 2.41 15.39 -1.63
C VAL A 321 2.07 16.25 -0.42
N ILE A 322 2.14 15.67 0.78
CA ILE A 322 1.96 16.43 2.02
C ILE A 322 3.01 17.52 2.19
N GLN A 323 2.68 18.53 2.97
CA GLN A 323 3.62 19.59 3.34
C GLN A 323 4.32 19.34 4.70
N GLY A 324 3.93 18.27 5.38
CA GLY A 324 4.50 17.83 6.65
C GLY A 324 3.64 16.81 7.37
N TYR A 325 4.26 16.10 8.30
CA TYR A 325 3.56 15.25 9.27
C TYR A 325 2.93 16.12 10.36
N GLU A 326 1.75 15.77 10.79
CA GLU A 326 1.06 16.51 11.83
C GLU A 326 1.73 16.31 13.19
N ASN A 327 1.97 17.44 13.89
CA ASN A 327 2.60 17.46 15.22
C ASN A 327 3.93 16.68 15.33
N ASN A 328 4.74 16.69 14.27
CA ASN A 328 6.03 15.98 14.26
C ASN A 328 7.16 16.86 13.65
N PRO A 329 7.60 17.90 14.35
CA PRO A 329 8.62 18.83 13.84
C PRO A 329 9.96 18.15 13.55
N GLU A 330 10.36 17.16 14.33
CA GLU A 330 11.61 16.41 14.11
C GLU A 330 11.58 15.66 12.79
N ALA A 331 10.48 14.94 12.50
CA ALA A 331 10.34 14.27 11.23
C ALA A 331 10.27 15.27 10.08
N ASN A 332 9.60 16.40 10.26
CA ASN A 332 9.47 17.42 9.23
C ASN A 332 10.81 18.06 8.88
N ALA A 333 11.67 18.30 9.87
CA ALA A 333 13.00 18.88 9.66
C ALA A 333 13.91 18.03 8.75
N THR A 334 13.67 16.70 8.70
CA THR A 334 14.50 15.77 7.92
C THR A 334 13.80 15.19 6.70
N SER A 335 12.48 15.42 6.55
CA SER A 335 11.69 14.81 5.48
C SER A 335 11.64 15.66 4.20
N PHE A 336 12.19 16.88 4.21
CA PHE A 336 12.19 17.77 3.06
C PHE A 336 13.58 18.34 2.77
N SER A 337 13.88 18.51 1.49
CA SER A 337 15.09 19.17 0.98
C SER A 337 14.68 20.04 -0.22
N ASP A 338 14.84 21.37 -0.13
CA ASP A 338 14.46 22.34 -1.18
C ASP A 338 13.02 22.16 -1.72
N GLY A 339 12.10 21.83 -0.81
CA GLY A 339 10.68 21.59 -1.14
C GLY A 339 10.41 20.24 -1.81
N TRP A 340 11.40 19.34 -1.88
CA TRP A 340 11.24 17.94 -2.27
C TRP A 340 11.07 17.07 -1.02
N PHE A 341 10.07 16.19 -1.05
CA PHE A 341 9.87 15.21 0.02
C PHE A 341 10.84 14.03 -0.17
N ARG A 342 11.56 13.66 0.88
CA ARG A 342 12.50 12.54 0.94
C ARG A 342 11.76 11.26 1.29
N THR A 343 11.73 10.30 0.36
CA THR A 343 10.92 9.08 0.52
C THR A 343 11.54 8.03 1.42
N GLY A 344 12.86 8.10 1.62
CA GLY A 344 13.65 7.05 2.25
C GLY A 344 13.85 5.81 1.39
N ASP A 345 13.36 5.82 0.16
CA ASP A 345 13.59 4.77 -0.82
C ASP A 345 14.79 5.13 -1.70
N GLN A 346 15.60 4.16 -2.08
CA GLN A 346 16.73 4.31 -2.99
C GLN A 346 16.34 3.87 -4.40
N GLY A 347 16.83 4.58 -5.42
CA GLY A 347 16.57 4.26 -6.81
C GLY A 347 17.41 5.07 -7.77
N PHE A 348 17.09 4.97 -9.04
CA PHE A 348 17.66 5.76 -10.13
C PHE A 348 16.63 5.94 -11.25
N LEU A 349 16.80 6.99 -12.04
CA LEU A 349 16.05 7.25 -13.25
C LEU A 349 16.88 6.82 -14.47
N ASP A 350 16.27 6.11 -15.41
CA ASP A 350 16.91 5.82 -16.69
C ASP A 350 16.76 6.99 -17.70
N ALA A 351 17.33 6.84 -18.90
CA ALA A 351 17.32 7.85 -19.94
C ALA A 351 15.89 8.23 -20.42
N ASP A 352 14.92 7.34 -20.28
CA ASP A 352 13.52 7.57 -20.64
C ASP A 352 12.69 8.10 -19.46
N GLY A 353 13.32 8.35 -18.29
CA GLY A 353 12.66 8.84 -17.08
C GLY A 353 11.91 7.77 -16.28
N TYR A 354 12.18 6.49 -16.53
CA TYR A 354 11.61 5.40 -15.74
C TYR A 354 12.38 5.22 -14.43
N LEU A 355 11.63 5.16 -13.33
CA LEU A 355 12.19 4.95 -12.00
C LEU A 355 12.37 3.47 -11.71
N THR A 356 13.59 3.09 -11.37
CA THR A 356 13.89 1.78 -10.78
C THR A 356 14.21 1.95 -9.30
N LEU A 357 13.44 1.27 -8.43
CA LEU A 357 13.70 1.26 -6.99
C LEU A 357 14.73 0.16 -6.69
N THR A 358 15.73 0.48 -5.89
CA THR A 358 16.76 -0.48 -5.48
C THR A 358 16.61 -0.95 -4.03
N GLY A 359 15.78 -0.29 -3.23
CA GLY A 359 15.46 -0.70 -1.85
C GLY A 359 15.12 0.47 -0.94
N ARG A 360 14.95 0.19 0.34
CA ARG A 360 14.85 1.22 1.38
C ARG A 360 16.21 1.52 1.96
N ILE A 361 16.55 2.80 2.09
CA ILE A 361 17.87 3.24 2.60
C ILE A 361 18.13 2.64 4.00
N LYS A 362 17.11 2.57 4.85
CA LYS A 362 17.20 2.01 6.20
C LYS A 362 17.17 0.48 6.28
N GLU A 363 16.89 -0.18 5.16
CA GLU A 363 16.88 -1.66 5.06
C GLU A 363 18.10 -2.18 4.31
N LEU A 364 18.96 -1.29 3.80
CA LEU A 364 20.22 -1.71 3.17
C LEU A 364 21.10 -2.43 4.21
N ILE A 365 21.56 -3.62 3.86
CA ILE A 365 22.46 -4.40 4.69
C ILE A 365 23.86 -3.77 4.61
N ASN A 366 24.43 -3.42 5.75
CA ASN A 366 25.73 -2.76 5.82
C ASN A 366 26.83 -3.75 6.18
N ARG A 367 27.36 -4.44 5.19
CA ARG A 367 28.40 -5.46 5.35
C ARG A 367 29.79 -4.87 5.09
N GLY A 368 30.53 -4.59 6.14
CA GLY A 368 31.89 -4.08 6.03
C GLY A 368 32.01 -2.73 5.28
N GLY A 369 30.97 -1.89 5.33
CA GLY A 369 30.89 -0.63 4.60
C GLY A 369 30.15 -0.72 3.27
N GLU A 370 29.99 -1.93 2.70
CA GLU A 370 29.20 -2.14 1.48
C GLU A 370 27.71 -2.04 1.81
N LYS A 371 26.98 -1.25 1.00
CA LYS A 371 25.51 -1.09 1.10
C LYS A 371 24.82 -2.03 0.14
N ILE A 372 24.35 -3.18 0.67
CA ILE A 372 23.75 -4.24 -0.11
C ILE A 372 22.23 -4.06 -0.12
N SER A 373 21.63 -4.08 -1.31
CA SER A 373 20.17 -4.08 -1.47
C SER A 373 19.60 -5.49 -1.19
N PRO A 374 18.76 -5.67 -0.17
CA PRO A 374 18.08 -6.94 0.03
C PRO A 374 17.19 -7.33 -1.14
N ARG A 375 16.62 -6.33 -1.85
CA ARG A 375 15.76 -6.56 -3.00
C ARG A 375 16.46 -7.32 -4.13
N GLU A 376 17.72 -6.97 -4.42
CA GLU A 376 18.52 -7.65 -5.45
C GLU A 376 18.66 -9.16 -5.15
N ILE A 377 18.81 -9.47 -3.87
CA ILE A 377 18.94 -10.87 -3.41
C ILE A 377 17.59 -11.59 -3.48
N ASP A 378 16.51 -10.90 -3.06
CA ASP A 378 15.15 -11.44 -3.17
C ASP A 378 14.79 -11.79 -4.61
N GLU A 379 15.11 -10.90 -5.56
CA GLU A 379 14.84 -11.13 -6.99
C GLU A 379 15.59 -12.34 -7.53
N VAL A 380 16.83 -12.55 -7.12
CA VAL A 380 17.61 -13.76 -7.48
C VAL A 380 16.98 -15.01 -6.89
N LEU A 381 16.59 -14.99 -5.62
CA LEU A 381 15.94 -16.14 -4.98
C LEU A 381 14.57 -16.46 -5.60
N LEU A 382 13.77 -15.43 -5.89
CA LEU A 382 12.45 -15.58 -6.55
C LEU A 382 12.55 -16.08 -7.99
N ALA A 383 13.69 -15.94 -8.66
CA ALA A 383 13.92 -16.51 -9.97
C ALA A 383 14.22 -18.03 -9.94
N HIS A 384 14.41 -18.62 -8.75
CA HIS A 384 14.59 -20.05 -8.60
C HIS A 384 13.23 -20.77 -8.70
N PRO A 385 13.05 -21.81 -9.54
CA PRO A 385 11.76 -22.46 -9.80
C PRO A 385 11.05 -23.02 -8.56
N ALA A 386 11.81 -23.41 -7.53
CA ALA A 386 11.25 -23.95 -6.29
C ALA A 386 10.89 -22.87 -5.25
N VAL A 387 11.19 -21.59 -5.48
CA VAL A 387 10.96 -20.52 -4.50
C VAL A 387 9.68 -19.77 -4.82
N ALA A 388 8.72 -19.80 -3.89
CA ALA A 388 7.47 -19.07 -3.99
C ALA A 388 7.57 -17.66 -3.37
N GLU A 389 8.34 -17.52 -2.28
CA GLU A 389 8.54 -16.25 -1.59
C GLU A 389 9.98 -16.15 -1.07
N ALA A 390 10.53 -14.93 -1.09
CA ALA A 390 11.86 -14.67 -0.57
C ALA A 390 11.91 -13.31 0.13
N VAL A 391 12.67 -13.23 1.21
CA VAL A 391 13.02 -12.00 1.90
C VAL A 391 14.41 -12.11 2.50
N SER A 392 15.30 -11.24 2.07
CA SER A 392 16.68 -11.16 2.55
C SER A 392 16.81 -10.04 3.58
N PHE A 393 17.70 -10.18 4.54
CA PHE A 393 17.89 -9.23 5.64
C PHE A 393 19.30 -9.32 6.20
N GLY A 394 19.70 -8.25 6.89
CA GLY A 394 20.95 -8.23 7.65
C GLY A 394 20.79 -8.92 9.00
N VAL A 395 21.78 -9.71 9.38
CA VAL A 395 21.93 -10.25 10.72
C VAL A 395 23.24 -9.70 11.34
N PRO A 396 23.30 -9.44 12.65
CA PRO A 396 24.51 -8.94 13.30
C PRO A 396 25.70 -9.86 13.06
N HIS A 397 26.87 -9.27 12.73
CA HIS A 397 28.12 -9.99 12.51
C HIS A 397 29.29 -9.27 13.16
N ALA A 398 30.11 -9.99 13.95
CA ALA A 398 31.15 -9.40 14.77
C ALA A 398 32.20 -8.59 13.98
N THR A 399 32.56 -9.03 12.77
CA THR A 399 33.61 -8.43 11.94
C THR A 399 33.04 -7.42 10.93
N TRP A 400 31.89 -7.72 10.33
CA TRP A 400 31.35 -6.96 9.21
C TRP A 400 30.22 -6.02 9.59
N GLY A 401 29.84 -5.96 10.88
CA GLY A 401 28.66 -5.24 11.34
C GLY A 401 27.39 -6.02 11.06
N GLU A 402 27.11 -6.28 9.78
CA GLU A 402 26.02 -7.16 9.35
C GLU A 402 26.50 -8.21 8.35
N GLU A 403 25.81 -9.33 8.30
CA GLU A 403 25.95 -10.39 7.30
C GLU A 403 24.61 -10.64 6.63
N VAL A 404 24.62 -11.15 5.41
CA VAL A 404 23.42 -11.39 4.62
C VAL A 404 22.79 -12.74 5.00
N ALA A 405 21.52 -12.72 5.34
CA ALA A 405 20.68 -13.90 5.49
C ALA A 405 19.38 -13.74 4.69
N ALA A 406 18.67 -14.85 4.45
CA ALA A 406 17.37 -14.84 3.80
C ALA A 406 16.42 -15.84 4.44
N ALA A 407 15.11 -15.61 4.27
CA ALA A 407 14.05 -16.57 4.52
C ALA A 407 13.28 -16.80 3.23
N VAL A 408 12.93 -18.05 2.92
CA VAL A 408 12.19 -18.41 1.72
C VAL A 408 11.03 -19.35 2.04
N VAL A 409 9.93 -19.20 1.29
CA VAL A 409 8.87 -20.20 1.20
C VAL A 409 9.06 -20.93 -0.13
N VAL A 410 9.05 -22.24 -0.08
CA VAL A 410 9.27 -23.07 -1.28
C VAL A 410 7.98 -23.72 -1.76
N SER A 411 7.80 -23.80 -3.08
CA SER A 411 6.68 -24.50 -3.72
C SER A 411 6.98 -25.97 -3.99
N HIS A 412 8.26 -26.32 -4.07
CA HIS A 412 8.76 -27.67 -4.29
C HIS A 412 9.97 -27.93 -3.41
N PRO A 413 10.26 -29.16 -3.02
CA PRO A 413 11.42 -29.50 -2.20
C PRO A 413 12.72 -29.01 -2.84
N VAL A 414 13.50 -28.27 -2.09
CA VAL A 414 14.85 -27.79 -2.42
C VAL A 414 15.65 -27.66 -1.13
N SER A 415 16.95 -27.90 -1.18
CA SER A 415 17.80 -27.74 0.01
C SER A 415 18.34 -26.31 0.13
N GLU A 416 18.72 -25.90 1.36
CA GLU A 416 19.46 -24.65 1.57
C GLU A 416 20.75 -24.60 0.73
N ALA A 417 21.48 -25.71 0.65
CA ALA A 417 22.73 -25.81 -0.11
C ALA A 417 22.52 -25.52 -1.60
N ASP A 418 21.43 -26.02 -2.20
CA ASP A 418 21.10 -25.74 -3.60
C ASP A 418 20.77 -24.26 -3.83
N LEU A 419 20.03 -23.64 -2.92
CA LEU A 419 19.71 -22.23 -2.99
C LEU A 419 20.96 -21.34 -2.81
N LEU A 420 21.86 -21.70 -1.90
CA LEU A 420 23.14 -21.02 -1.74
C LEU A 420 24.01 -21.15 -2.99
N ALA A 421 24.07 -22.34 -3.60
CA ALA A 421 24.76 -22.57 -4.85
C ALA A 421 24.17 -21.73 -6.00
N TYR A 422 22.85 -21.67 -6.08
CA TYR A 422 22.15 -20.83 -7.06
C TYR A 422 22.48 -19.34 -6.91
N CYS A 423 22.53 -18.84 -5.68
CA CYS A 423 22.94 -17.46 -5.38
C CYS A 423 24.42 -17.22 -5.72
N LYS A 424 25.28 -18.22 -5.50
CA LYS A 424 26.72 -18.12 -5.77
C LYS A 424 27.03 -17.86 -7.23
N GLU A 425 26.25 -18.38 -8.14
CA GLU A 425 26.43 -18.21 -9.58
C GLU A 425 25.94 -16.83 -10.08
N ARG A 426 25.07 -16.16 -9.31
CA ARG A 426 24.33 -14.97 -9.77
C ARG A 426 24.62 -13.70 -9.00
N LEU A 427 25.19 -13.82 -7.80
CA LEU A 427 25.50 -12.69 -6.92
C LEU A 427 27.00 -12.56 -6.67
N ALA A 428 27.47 -11.32 -6.59
CA ALA A 428 28.80 -11.00 -6.11
C ALA A 428 29.01 -11.56 -4.69
N ASP A 429 30.22 -11.96 -4.33
CA ASP A 429 30.53 -12.66 -3.08
C ASP A 429 30.00 -11.99 -1.82
N PHE A 430 30.15 -10.66 -1.74
CA PHE A 430 29.71 -9.88 -0.58
C PHE A 430 28.18 -9.77 -0.45
N LYS A 431 27.42 -10.06 -1.51
CA LYS A 431 25.95 -10.03 -1.53
C LYS A 431 25.31 -11.39 -1.24
N ARG A 432 26.09 -12.47 -1.26
CA ARG A 432 25.57 -13.84 -1.14
C ARG A 432 25.08 -14.10 0.27
N PRO A 433 23.84 -14.58 0.43
CA PRO A 433 23.39 -15.05 1.73
C PRO A 433 24.35 -16.11 2.28
N LYS A 434 24.65 -16.05 3.55
CA LYS A 434 25.41 -17.07 4.27
C LYS A 434 24.50 -18.12 4.91
N GLN A 435 23.21 -17.76 5.05
CA GLN A 435 22.18 -18.64 5.56
C GLN A 435 20.85 -18.34 4.86
N ILE A 436 20.13 -19.41 4.49
CA ILE A 436 18.79 -19.34 3.90
C ILE A 436 17.85 -20.22 4.72
N HIS A 437 16.94 -19.59 5.44
CA HIS A 437 15.93 -20.29 6.24
C HIS A 437 14.76 -20.69 5.35
N ILE A 438 14.50 -21.99 5.21
CA ILE A 438 13.29 -22.50 4.55
C ILE A 438 12.17 -22.52 5.59
N THR A 439 11.05 -21.87 5.32
CA THR A 439 9.92 -21.72 6.22
C THR A 439 8.59 -21.90 5.50
N GLU A 440 7.54 -22.25 6.24
CA GLU A 440 6.18 -22.35 5.69
C GLU A 440 5.54 -20.97 5.44
N THR A 441 5.92 -19.96 6.22
CA THR A 441 5.32 -18.61 6.13
C THR A 441 6.33 -17.52 6.44
N ILE A 442 6.16 -16.36 5.80
CA ILE A 442 6.90 -15.13 6.11
C ILE A 442 5.95 -14.13 6.79
N PRO A 443 6.34 -13.53 7.94
CA PRO A 443 5.53 -12.54 8.66
C PRO A 443 5.15 -11.33 7.78
N ARG A 444 3.86 -10.92 7.86
CA ARG A 444 3.29 -9.83 7.06
C ARG A 444 2.48 -8.86 7.89
N THR A 445 2.33 -7.65 7.39
CA THR A 445 1.35 -6.69 7.89
C THR A 445 -0.07 -7.08 7.46
N ALA A 446 -1.07 -6.43 8.07
CA ALA A 446 -2.49 -6.56 7.66
C ALA A 446 -2.75 -6.14 6.19
N THR A 447 -1.86 -5.35 5.58
CA THR A 447 -1.91 -4.97 4.16
C THR A 447 -1.17 -5.95 3.25
N GLY A 448 -0.66 -7.07 3.78
CA GLY A 448 0.08 -8.08 3.04
C GLY A 448 1.56 -7.76 2.77
N LYS A 449 2.08 -6.63 3.30
CA LYS A 449 3.50 -6.26 3.14
C LYS A 449 4.40 -7.05 4.07
N ILE A 450 5.55 -7.49 3.56
CA ILE A 450 6.62 -8.07 4.37
C ILE A 450 7.34 -6.95 5.11
N GLN A 451 7.56 -7.12 6.40
CA GLN A 451 8.40 -6.22 7.22
C GLN A 451 9.74 -6.90 7.51
N ARG A 452 10.79 -6.56 6.74
CA ARG A 452 12.14 -7.16 6.87
C ARG A 452 12.65 -7.18 8.30
N ARG A 453 12.43 -6.09 9.06
CA ARG A 453 12.86 -6.02 10.46
C ARG A 453 12.22 -7.09 11.34
N ILE A 454 10.94 -7.37 11.14
CA ILE A 454 10.23 -8.42 11.91
C ILE A 454 10.74 -9.79 11.49
N VAL A 455 10.97 -10.00 10.19
CA VAL A 455 11.55 -11.24 9.68
C VAL A 455 12.96 -11.44 10.25
N ALA A 456 13.82 -10.42 10.17
CA ALA A 456 15.15 -10.47 10.76
C ALA A 456 15.12 -10.84 12.26
N GLN A 457 14.22 -10.21 13.03
CA GLN A 457 14.07 -10.53 14.46
C GLN A 457 13.60 -11.97 14.73
N ALA A 458 12.71 -12.51 13.87
CA ALA A 458 12.21 -13.87 14.04
C ALA A 458 13.32 -14.91 13.77
N PHE A 459 14.14 -14.67 12.75
CA PHE A 459 15.17 -15.64 12.33
C PHE A 459 16.54 -15.40 12.98
N SER A 460 16.88 -14.19 13.43
CA SER A 460 18.12 -13.94 14.21
C SER A 460 18.10 -14.60 15.59
N LYS A 461 16.93 -14.80 16.20
CA LYS A 461 16.78 -15.48 17.50
C LYS A 461 16.87 -17.01 17.39
N ALA A 462 16.69 -17.56 16.21
CA ALA A 462 16.81 -19.01 15.98
C ALA A 462 18.27 -19.47 15.79
N ALA A 463 19.21 -18.53 15.64
CA ALA A 463 20.63 -18.80 15.43
C ALA A 463 21.49 -18.65 16.71
N SER A 464 20.91 -18.31 17.85
CA SER A 464 21.50 -18.29 19.18
C SER A 464 20.98 -19.45 20.03
#